data_75b9e62dbc04b067d94478d53be56c23
#
_entry.id   75b9e62dbc04b067d94478d53be56c23
#
_cell.length_a   1.000
_cell.length_b   1.000
_cell.length_c   1.000
_cell.angle_alpha   90.00
_cell.angle_beta   90.00
_cell.angle_gamma   90.00
#
_symmetry.space_group_name_H-M   'P 1'
#
loop_
_entity.id
_entity.type
_entity.pdbx_description
1 polymer ?
#
loop_
_entity_poly.entity_id
_entity_poly.type
_entity_poly.pdbx_seq_one_letter_code
_entity_poly.pdbx_strand_id
1 'polypeptide(L)'
;MELPTPDGQVSFQLAELKVIGAAGTNYPRSGPPARSKRGVERRATKLPGEYIRPLEKLDRRYHGAQQGQVGPLVRRLDSFGPLVGLVVGAFQEGSKDLHALLETLADSQLRFRGLARGREGTNQERSIILAGLRRSLSMCAAKAYSSCLMDRVARVGEEFRQAARRRAWLKREDERIQEERKAFWHANVRGRGITRGQFIPT
;
A
#
# COMPACT_ATOMS: atom_id res chain seq x y z
N MET A 1 -9.93 -10.07 14.63
CA MET A 1 -9.30 -9.78 15.92
C MET A 1 -10.37 -9.90 17.00
N GLU A 2 -10.12 -10.73 17.98
CA GLU A 2 -11.03 -10.89 19.12
C GLU A 2 -10.72 -9.81 20.16
N LEU A 3 -11.70 -8.97 20.48
CA LEU A 3 -11.56 -7.96 21.52
C LEU A 3 -12.46 -8.35 22.69
N PRO A 4 -11.93 -8.47 23.91
CA PRO A 4 -12.76 -8.69 25.07
C PRO A 4 -13.63 -7.46 25.33
N THR A 5 -14.95 -7.66 25.36
CA THR A 5 -15.87 -6.63 25.80
C THR A 5 -15.84 -6.51 27.34
N PRO A 6 -16.31 -5.38 27.91
CA PRO A 6 -16.38 -5.21 29.35
C PRO A 6 -17.16 -6.34 30.07
N ASP A 7 -18.11 -6.97 29.39
CA ASP A 7 -19.00 -8.01 29.90
C ASP A 7 -18.44 -9.44 29.71
N GLY A 8 -17.16 -9.57 29.29
CA GLY A 8 -16.51 -10.88 29.07
C GLY A 8 -16.97 -11.59 27.81
N GLN A 9 -17.83 -11.01 27.00
CA GLN A 9 -18.14 -11.52 25.67
C GLN A 9 -17.03 -11.20 24.68
N VAL A 10 -16.71 -12.16 23.82
CA VAL A 10 -15.75 -11.96 22.74
C VAL A 10 -16.45 -11.29 21.56
N SER A 11 -16.14 -10.03 21.30
CA SER A 11 -16.63 -9.37 20.09
C SER A 11 -15.56 -9.47 19.00
N PHE A 12 -15.98 -9.92 17.81
CA PHE A 12 -15.14 -9.90 16.63
C PHE A 12 -15.23 -8.51 15.99
N GLN A 13 -14.09 -7.90 15.76
CA GLN A 13 -14.01 -6.66 15.00
C GLN A 13 -13.09 -6.84 13.80
N LEU A 14 -13.61 -6.50 12.63
CA LEU A 14 -12.82 -6.48 11.42
C LEU A 14 -12.04 -5.18 11.37
N ALA A 15 -10.71 -5.27 11.31
CA ALA A 15 -9.84 -4.13 11.25
C ALA A 15 -8.80 -4.29 10.15
N GLU A 16 -8.52 -3.21 9.40
CA GLU A 16 -7.40 -3.16 8.47
C GLU A 16 -6.33 -2.21 8.99
N LEU A 17 -5.09 -2.71 9.07
CA LEU A 17 -3.93 -1.90 9.37
C LEU A 17 -3.28 -1.41 8.08
N LYS A 18 -3.18 -0.11 7.92
CA LYS A 18 -2.52 0.53 6.77
C LYS A 18 -1.42 1.47 7.20
N VAL A 19 -0.25 1.32 6.57
CA VAL A 19 0.87 2.25 6.77
C VAL A 19 0.90 3.24 5.61
N ILE A 20 0.94 4.54 5.92
CA ILE A 20 1.03 5.60 4.92
C ILE A 20 2.50 6.01 4.77
N GLY A 21 3.06 5.82 3.57
CA GLY A 21 4.42 6.25 3.26
C GLY A 21 4.55 7.78 3.16
N ALA A 22 5.78 8.27 3.30
CA ALA A 22 6.13 9.69 3.26
C ALA A 22 6.08 10.33 1.85
N ALA A 23 5.21 9.83 0.96
CA ALA A 23 5.05 10.41 -0.38
C ALA A 23 4.40 11.79 -0.31
N GLY A 24 4.79 12.70 -1.21
CA GLY A 24 4.26 14.08 -1.27
C GLY A 24 2.74 14.16 -1.49
N THR A 25 2.12 13.09 -1.98
CA THR A 25 0.66 12.97 -2.09
C THR A 25 -0.04 12.76 -0.73
N ASN A 26 0.68 12.20 0.24
CA ASN A 26 0.16 11.94 1.59
C ASN A 26 0.50 13.09 2.54
N TYR A 27 1.64 13.75 2.31
CA TYR A 27 2.14 14.84 3.15
C TYR A 27 2.47 16.05 2.27
N PRO A 28 1.82 17.20 2.47
CA PRO A 28 2.17 18.42 1.76
C PRO A 28 3.61 18.85 2.09
N ARG A 29 4.35 19.33 1.09
CA ARG A 29 5.76 19.74 1.20
C ARG A 29 6.00 20.87 2.21
N SER A 30 4.98 21.64 2.52
CA SER A 30 5.04 22.75 3.48
C SER A 30 3.83 22.69 4.39
N GLY A 31 4.05 22.46 5.68
CA GLY A 31 2.99 22.56 6.66
C GLY A 31 3.30 21.85 7.97
N PRO A 32 2.71 22.33 9.07
CA PRO A 32 2.97 21.81 10.40
C PRO A 32 2.47 20.37 10.58
N PRO A 33 2.98 19.62 11.58
CA PRO A 33 2.62 18.23 11.89
C PRO A 33 1.10 17.97 12.03
N ALA A 34 0.31 19.00 12.35
CA ALA A 34 -1.14 18.93 12.44
C ALA A 34 -1.83 18.49 11.12
N ARG A 35 -1.19 18.74 9.95
CA ARG A 35 -1.73 18.31 8.65
C ARG A 35 -1.52 16.83 8.39
N SER A 36 -0.45 16.23 8.94
CA SER A 36 -0.20 14.79 8.83
C SER A 36 -1.27 13.99 9.58
N LYS A 37 -1.65 14.44 10.77
CA LYS A 37 -2.74 13.82 11.55
C LYS A 37 -4.07 13.82 10.78
N ARG A 38 -4.43 14.94 10.12
CA ARG A 38 -5.62 15.00 9.26
C ARG A 38 -5.54 14.02 8.07
N GLY A 39 -4.37 13.84 7.50
CA GLY A 39 -4.13 12.87 6.43
C GLY A 39 -4.41 11.43 6.87
N VAL A 40 -3.93 11.06 8.05
CA VAL A 40 -4.15 9.75 8.66
C VAL A 40 -5.64 9.52 8.96
N GLU A 41 -6.32 10.48 9.60
CA GLU A 41 -7.76 10.40 9.89
C GLU A 41 -8.61 10.29 8.62
N ARG A 42 -8.33 11.13 7.63
CA ARG A 42 -9.01 11.07 6.33
C ARG A 42 -8.83 9.70 5.66
N ARG A 43 -7.68 9.08 5.80
CA ARG A 43 -7.43 7.75 5.25
C ARG A 43 -8.19 6.68 6.02
N ALA A 44 -8.18 6.73 7.34
CA ALA A 44 -8.94 5.81 8.19
C ALA A 44 -10.44 5.85 7.86
N THR A 45 -11.02 7.03 7.71
CA THR A 45 -12.44 7.23 7.35
C THR A 45 -12.77 6.69 5.95
N LYS A 46 -11.82 6.67 5.01
CA LYS A 46 -12.05 6.18 3.64
C LYS A 46 -11.94 4.67 3.51
N LEU A 47 -11.17 4.03 4.39
CA LEU A 47 -10.88 2.59 4.30
C LEU A 47 -12.15 1.72 4.23
N PRO A 48 -13.16 1.88 5.08
CA PRO A 48 -14.38 1.08 4.98
C PRO A 48 -15.02 1.15 3.59
N GLY A 49 -15.08 2.33 2.99
CA GLY A 49 -15.64 2.51 1.65
C GLY A 49 -14.83 1.83 0.54
N GLU A 50 -13.53 1.61 0.72
CA GLU A 50 -12.68 0.89 -0.24
C GLU A 50 -13.06 -0.61 -0.30
N TYR A 51 -13.60 -1.17 0.76
CA TYR A 51 -14.09 -2.56 0.82
C TYR A 51 -15.57 -2.68 0.44
N ILE A 52 -16.40 -1.79 0.93
CA ILE A 52 -17.85 -1.83 0.67
C ILE A 52 -18.16 -1.65 -0.81
N ARG A 53 -17.57 -0.66 -1.47
CA ARG A 53 -17.84 -0.37 -2.90
C ARG A 53 -17.60 -1.54 -3.87
N PRO A 54 -16.49 -2.31 -3.78
CA PRO A 54 -16.34 -3.51 -4.60
C PRO A 54 -17.40 -4.56 -4.32
N LEU A 55 -17.78 -4.78 -3.05
CA LEU A 55 -18.82 -5.74 -2.68
C LEU A 55 -20.20 -5.31 -3.21
N GLU A 56 -20.54 -4.03 -3.11
CA GLU A 56 -21.77 -3.49 -3.74
C GLU A 56 -21.80 -3.71 -5.26
N LYS A 57 -20.64 -3.59 -5.94
CA LYS A 57 -20.55 -3.89 -7.38
C LYS A 57 -20.77 -5.37 -7.67
N LEU A 58 -20.21 -6.25 -6.84
CA LEU A 58 -20.40 -7.69 -6.97
C LEU A 58 -21.84 -8.09 -6.66
N ASP A 59 -22.44 -7.53 -5.61
CA ASP A 59 -23.86 -7.76 -5.27
C ASP A 59 -24.79 -7.34 -6.39
N ARG A 60 -24.53 -6.19 -7.02
CA ARG A 60 -25.31 -5.77 -8.21
C ARG A 60 -25.14 -6.72 -9.38
N ARG A 61 -23.92 -7.17 -9.64
CA ARG A 61 -23.60 -8.03 -10.79
C ARG A 61 -24.12 -9.45 -10.65
N TYR A 62 -24.03 -10.04 -9.48
CA TYR A 62 -24.29 -11.46 -9.27
C TYR A 62 -25.56 -11.75 -8.48
N HIS A 63 -26.03 -10.81 -7.68
CA HIS A 63 -27.21 -10.98 -6.83
C HIS A 63 -28.37 -10.04 -7.19
N GLY A 64 -28.24 -9.24 -8.26
CA GLY A 64 -29.30 -8.35 -8.72
C GLY A 64 -29.68 -7.23 -7.74
N ALA A 65 -28.81 -6.91 -6.79
CA ALA A 65 -29.08 -5.83 -5.83
C ALA A 65 -29.21 -4.48 -6.58
N GLN A 66 -30.27 -3.73 -6.25
CA GLN A 66 -30.47 -2.40 -6.84
C GLN A 66 -29.51 -1.37 -6.23
N GLN A 67 -29.35 -0.23 -6.93
CA GLN A 67 -28.52 0.85 -6.41
C GLN A 67 -29.06 1.36 -5.06
N GLY A 68 -28.22 1.36 -4.03
CA GLY A 68 -28.60 1.73 -2.68
C GLY A 68 -29.17 0.59 -1.79
N GLN A 69 -29.36 -0.60 -2.36
CA GLN A 69 -29.70 -1.78 -1.59
C GLN A 69 -28.47 -2.49 -1.06
N VAL A 70 -28.51 -2.87 0.21
CA VAL A 70 -27.48 -3.69 0.85
C VAL A 70 -27.64 -5.15 0.38
N GLY A 71 -26.73 -5.61 -0.46
CA GLY A 71 -26.72 -6.97 -0.96
C GLY A 71 -26.19 -8.01 0.03
N PRO A 72 -26.24 -9.30 -0.29
CA PRO A 72 -25.83 -10.38 0.60
C PRO A 72 -24.34 -10.32 0.98
N LEU A 73 -23.44 -9.88 0.09
CA LEU A 73 -22.01 -9.77 0.41
C LEU A 73 -21.75 -8.63 1.40
N VAL A 74 -22.40 -7.49 1.20
CA VAL A 74 -22.27 -6.35 2.14
C VAL A 74 -22.86 -6.72 3.49
N ARG A 75 -24.04 -7.37 3.55
CA ARG A 75 -24.63 -7.86 4.82
C ARG A 75 -23.70 -8.82 5.54
N ARG A 76 -23.03 -9.71 4.81
CA ARG A 76 -22.05 -10.63 5.40
C ARG A 76 -20.84 -9.89 5.97
N LEU A 77 -20.37 -8.82 5.31
CA LEU A 77 -19.33 -7.96 5.87
C LEU A 77 -19.82 -7.29 7.17
N ASP A 78 -21.01 -6.71 7.13
CA ASP A 78 -21.61 -6.01 8.29
C ASP A 78 -21.85 -6.95 9.50
N SER A 79 -22.05 -8.26 9.25
CA SER A 79 -22.22 -9.23 10.34
C SER A 79 -20.95 -9.42 11.20
N PHE A 80 -19.79 -9.03 10.73
CA PHE A 80 -18.54 -9.00 11.52
C PHE A 80 -18.38 -7.71 12.33
N GLY A 81 -19.37 -6.82 12.30
CA GLY A 81 -19.31 -5.50 12.93
C GLY A 81 -18.69 -4.43 12.00
N PRO A 82 -18.61 -3.19 12.47
CA PRO A 82 -18.10 -2.08 11.67
C PRO A 82 -16.62 -2.30 11.31
N LEU A 83 -16.30 -2.13 10.03
CA LEU A 83 -14.92 -2.16 9.56
C LEU A 83 -14.17 -0.92 10.06
N VAL A 84 -13.10 -1.13 10.81
CA VAL A 84 -12.29 -0.07 11.41
C VAL A 84 -10.98 0.12 10.65
N GLY A 85 -10.67 1.35 10.29
CA GLY A 85 -9.43 1.73 9.62
C GLY A 85 -8.32 2.07 10.61
N LEU A 86 -7.39 1.14 10.83
CA LEU A 86 -6.21 1.37 11.66
C LEU A 86 -5.09 1.92 10.77
N VAL A 87 -4.82 3.22 10.85
CA VAL A 87 -3.83 3.87 9.98
C VAL A 87 -2.66 4.40 10.79
N VAL A 88 -1.46 4.09 10.33
CA VAL A 88 -0.19 4.63 10.86
C VAL A 88 0.46 5.48 9.78
N GLY A 89 0.81 6.70 10.11
CA GLY A 89 1.58 7.59 9.24
C GLY A 89 3.08 7.36 9.30
N ALA A 90 3.81 7.94 8.33
CA ALA A 90 5.26 7.81 8.23
C ALA A 90 6.01 8.43 9.41
N PHE A 91 5.41 9.37 10.12
CA PHE A 91 5.97 10.04 11.30
C PHE A 91 5.35 9.53 12.60
N GLN A 92 4.85 8.29 12.60
CA GLN A 92 4.27 7.59 13.75
C GLN A 92 2.93 8.17 14.26
N GLU A 93 2.31 9.07 13.52
CA GLU A 93 0.96 9.51 13.81
C GLU A 93 -0.03 8.36 13.55
N GLY A 94 -0.98 8.17 14.47
CA GLY A 94 -2.00 7.12 14.37
C GLY A 94 -3.41 7.70 14.20
N SER A 95 -4.31 6.91 13.58
CA SER A 95 -5.74 7.22 13.58
C SER A 95 -6.33 7.09 14.99
N LYS A 96 -7.48 7.74 15.21
CA LYS A 96 -8.20 7.66 16.51
C LYS A 96 -8.53 6.24 16.88
N ASP A 97 -9.01 5.46 15.90
CA ASP A 97 -9.36 4.06 16.11
C ASP A 97 -8.15 3.21 16.52
N LEU A 98 -6.97 3.51 15.93
CA LEU A 98 -5.72 2.87 16.33
C LEU A 98 -5.36 3.23 17.78
N HIS A 99 -5.50 4.49 18.17
CA HIS A 99 -5.25 4.89 19.56
C HIS A 99 -6.23 4.20 20.53
N ALA A 100 -7.52 4.16 20.21
CA ALA A 100 -8.54 3.47 21.00
C ALA A 100 -8.22 1.98 21.15
N LEU A 101 -7.78 1.32 20.07
CA LEU A 101 -7.34 -0.07 20.11
C LEU A 101 -6.15 -0.26 21.07
N LEU A 102 -5.12 0.58 20.95
CA LEU A 102 -3.93 0.48 21.82
C LEU A 102 -4.30 0.68 23.30
N GLU A 103 -5.22 1.57 23.58
CA GLU A 103 -5.74 1.79 24.95
C GLU A 103 -6.50 0.56 25.47
N THR A 104 -7.36 -0.01 24.65
CA THR A 104 -8.09 -1.25 24.98
C THR A 104 -7.12 -2.41 25.26
N LEU A 105 -6.08 -2.55 24.43
CA LEU A 105 -5.04 -3.57 24.64
C LEU A 105 -4.24 -3.32 25.93
N ALA A 106 -3.91 -2.07 26.24
CA ALA A 106 -3.22 -1.75 27.50
C ALA A 106 -4.08 -2.05 28.70
N ASP A 107 -5.36 -1.69 28.65
CA ASP A 107 -6.31 -1.99 29.74
C ASP A 107 -6.53 -3.51 29.90
N SER A 108 -6.55 -4.25 28.80
CA SER A 108 -6.61 -5.72 28.82
C SER A 108 -5.36 -6.35 29.45
N GLN A 109 -4.17 -5.85 29.11
CA GLN A 109 -2.93 -6.32 29.74
C GLN A 109 -2.87 -6.03 31.24
N LEU A 110 -3.37 -4.86 31.68
CA LEU A 110 -3.46 -4.55 33.10
C LEU A 110 -4.37 -5.52 33.83
N ARG A 111 -5.55 -5.83 33.27
CA ARG A 111 -6.49 -6.83 33.85
C ARG A 111 -5.83 -8.20 33.93
N PHE A 112 -5.16 -8.63 32.88
CA PHE A 112 -4.44 -9.91 32.87
C PHE A 112 -3.36 -10.01 33.95
N ARG A 113 -2.71 -8.89 34.29
CA ARG A 113 -1.73 -8.81 35.36
C ARG A 113 -2.37 -8.68 36.76
N GLY A 114 -3.69 -8.75 36.85
CA GLY A 114 -4.41 -8.60 38.13
C GLY A 114 -4.45 -7.19 38.71
N LEU A 115 -4.10 -6.18 37.89
CA LEU A 115 -4.07 -4.78 38.29
C LEU A 115 -5.45 -4.15 38.02
N ALA A 116 -6.24 -3.98 39.07
CA ALA A 116 -7.54 -3.32 38.93
C ALA A 116 -7.37 -1.81 38.65
N ARG A 117 -8.22 -1.28 37.77
CA ARG A 117 -8.30 0.17 37.51
C ARG A 117 -8.52 0.93 38.82
N GLY A 118 -7.77 1.99 39.05
CA GLY A 118 -7.91 2.89 40.21
C GLY A 118 -6.98 2.62 41.38
N ARG A 119 -6.16 1.57 41.36
CA ARG A 119 -5.07 1.42 42.34
C ARG A 119 -3.92 2.39 42.06
N GLU A 120 -3.28 2.85 43.14
CA GLU A 120 -2.07 3.67 43.04
C GLU A 120 -1.01 2.93 42.21
N GLY A 121 -0.36 3.61 41.23
CA GLY A 121 0.57 2.97 40.29
C GLY A 121 -0.03 2.44 38.98
N THR A 122 -1.34 2.13 38.91
CA THR A 122 -1.96 1.56 37.69
C THR A 122 -1.86 2.49 36.48
N ASN A 123 -1.96 3.80 36.70
CA ASN A 123 -1.84 4.78 35.62
C ASN A 123 -0.42 4.83 35.05
N GLN A 124 0.60 4.69 35.90
CA GLN A 124 2.00 4.63 35.47
C GLN A 124 2.27 3.37 34.67
N GLU A 125 1.80 2.22 35.13
CA GLU A 125 1.97 0.96 34.40
C GLU A 125 1.22 0.97 33.07
N ARG A 126 0.00 1.52 33.03
CA ARG A 126 -0.78 1.74 31.80
C ARG A 126 0.03 2.58 30.80
N SER A 127 0.65 3.64 31.27
CA SER A 127 1.48 4.51 30.43
C SER A 127 2.72 3.79 29.87
N ILE A 128 3.37 2.93 30.68
CA ILE A 128 4.50 2.11 30.26
C ILE A 128 4.06 1.10 29.18
N ILE A 129 2.93 0.41 29.41
CA ILE A 129 2.38 -0.55 28.44
C ILE A 129 2.05 0.15 27.11
N LEU A 130 1.35 1.28 27.18
CA LEU A 130 1.01 2.07 25.98
C LEU A 130 2.26 2.55 25.24
N ALA A 131 3.28 3.01 25.95
CA ALA A 131 4.55 3.40 25.33
C ALA A 131 5.25 2.21 24.65
N GLY A 132 5.21 1.04 25.28
CA GLY A 132 5.73 -0.22 24.71
C GLY A 132 4.97 -0.62 23.42
N LEU A 133 3.63 -0.62 23.45
CA LEU A 133 2.79 -0.92 22.30
C LEU A 133 3.01 0.05 21.14
N ARG A 134 3.08 1.36 21.43
CA ARG A 134 3.36 2.39 20.43
C ARG A 134 4.74 2.21 19.80
N ARG A 135 5.77 1.92 20.61
CA ARG A 135 7.13 1.65 20.13
C ARG A 135 7.17 0.43 19.22
N SER A 136 6.56 -0.69 19.64
CA SER A 136 6.49 -1.91 18.83
C SER A 136 5.80 -1.68 17.50
N LEU A 137 4.66 -0.99 17.50
CA LEU A 137 3.93 -0.64 16.28
C LEU A 137 4.78 0.24 15.36
N SER A 138 5.45 1.26 15.91
CA SER A 138 6.33 2.15 15.14
C SER A 138 7.48 1.39 14.49
N MET A 139 8.08 0.44 15.20
CA MET A 139 9.13 -0.44 14.67
C MET A 139 8.62 -1.33 13.54
N CYS A 140 7.44 -1.93 13.70
CA CYS A 140 6.80 -2.73 12.65
C CYS A 140 6.47 -1.89 11.42
N ALA A 141 5.92 -0.69 11.61
CA ALA A 141 5.62 0.24 10.52
C ALA A 141 6.89 0.68 9.77
N ALA A 142 7.96 1.00 10.50
CA ALA A 142 9.25 1.38 9.90
C ALA A 142 9.85 0.22 9.08
N LYS A 143 9.81 -1.02 9.61
CA LYS A 143 10.26 -2.21 8.88
C LYS A 143 9.44 -2.43 7.61
N ALA A 144 8.12 -2.40 7.70
CA ALA A 144 7.23 -2.56 6.55
C ALA A 144 7.50 -1.50 5.47
N TYR A 145 7.67 -0.24 5.88
CA TYR A 145 7.99 0.86 4.97
C TYR A 145 9.35 0.66 4.29
N SER A 146 10.38 0.29 5.06
CA SER A 146 11.71 0.01 4.52
C SER A 146 11.68 -1.14 3.51
N SER A 147 10.97 -2.23 3.81
CA SER A 147 10.79 -3.35 2.87
C SER A 147 10.12 -2.90 1.58
N CYS A 148 9.02 -2.13 1.67
CA CYS A 148 8.35 -1.59 0.48
C CYS A 148 9.27 -0.67 -0.36
N LEU A 149 10.12 0.13 0.28
CA LEU A 149 11.11 0.96 -0.43
C LEU A 149 12.16 0.11 -1.14
N MET A 150 12.71 -0.91 -0.46
CA MET A 150 13.70 -1.81 -1.06
C MET A 150 13.12 -2.58 -2.25
N ASP A 151 11.89 -3.09 -2.14
CA ASP A 151 11.19 -3.75 -3.24
C ASP A 151 10.96 -2.81 -4.42
N ARG A 152 10.67 -1.53 -4.14
CA ARG A 152 10.50 -0.52 -5.18
C ARG A 152 11.81 -0.20 -5.89
N VAL A 153 12.89 -0.04 -5.14
CA VAL A 153 14.24 0.18 -5.68
C VAL A 153 14.68 -1.01 -6.53
N ALA A 154 14.45 -2.24 -6.06
CA ALA A 154 14.77 -3.45 -6.80
C ALA A 154 14.00 -3.53 -8.13
N ARG A 155 12.69 -3.23 -8.14
CA ARG A 155 11.87 -3.18 -9.37
C ARG A 155 12.37 -2.14 -10.37
N VAL A 156 12.60 -0.92 -9.90
CA VAL A 156 13.14 0.16 -10.75
C VAL A 156 14.50 -0.25 -11.33
N GLY A 157 15.38 -0.84 -10.52
CA GLY A 157 16.66 -1.36 -10.99
C GLY A 157 16.50 -2.45 -12.06
N GLU A 158 15.51 -3.34 -11.94
CA GLU A 158 15.21 -4.35 -12.96
C GLU A 158 14.66 -3.75 -14.25
N GLU A 159 13.75 -2.78 -14.16
CA GLU A 159 13.24 -2.04 -15.31
C GLU A 159 14.36 -1.33 -16.09
N PHE A 160 15.30 -0.71 -15.38
CA PHE A 160 16.48 -0.10 -16.00
C PHE A 160 17.36 -1.14 -16.70
N ARG A 161 17.62 -2.29 -16.08
CA ARG A 161 18.38 -3.39 -16.71
C ARG A 161 17.69 -3.92 -17.96
N GLN A 162 16.39 -4.11 -17.93
CA GLN A 162 15.61 -4.56 -19.09
C GLN A 162 15.62 -3.51 -20.22
N ALA A 163 15.44 -2.24 -19.88
CA ALA A 163 15.54 -1.16 -20.87
C ALA A 163 16.93 -1.07 -21.52
N ALA A 164 17.98 -1.24 -20.73
CA ALA A 164 19.37 -1.27 -21.25
C ALA A 164 19.61 -2.47 -22.18
N ARG A 165 19.14 -3.67 -21.79
CA ARG A 165 19.21 -4.88 -22.64
C ARG A 165 18.46 -4.68 -23.96
N ARG A 166 17.26 -4.09 -23.92
CA ARG A 166 16.45 -3.80 -25.10
C ARG A 166 17.15 -2.80 -26.04
N ARG A 167 17.74 -1.74 -25.49
CA ARG A 167 18.53 -0.77 -26.29
C ARG A 167 19.75 -1.43 -26.96
N ALA A 168 20.48 -2.26 -26.22
CA ALA A 168 21.64 -2.98 -26.74
C ALA A 168 21.25 -3.98 -27.84
N TRP A 169 20.10 -4.63 -27.72
CA TRP A 169 19.54 -5.50 -28.74
C TRP A 169 19.18 -4.72 -30.01
N LEU A 170 18.42 -3.62 -29.88
CA LEU A 170 18.04 -2.77 -31.01
C LEU A 170 19.27 -2.27 -31.78
N LYS A 171 20.29 -1.83 -31.04
CA LYS A 171 21.54 -1.37 -31.69
C LYS A 171 22.21 -2.47 -32.53
N ARG A 172 22.29 -3.70 -31.99
CA ARG A 172 22.86 -4.84 -32.76
C ARG A 172 22.01 -5.18 -33.98
N GLU A 173 20.71 -5.10 -33.86
CA GLU A 173 19.80 -5.36 -34.97
C GLU A 173 19.94 -4.32 -36.06
N ASP A 174 20.07 -3.04 -35.73
CA ASP A 174 20.35 -1.97 -36.68
C ASP A 174 21.71 -2.17 -37.38
N GLU A 175 22.75 -2.55 -36.63
CA GLU A 175 24.06 -2.86 -37.17
C GLU A 175 23.96 -4.03 -38.17
N ARG A 176 23.23 -5.10 -37.85
CA ARG A 176 22.98 -6.24 -38.72
C ARG A 176 22.30 -5.84 -40.03
N ILE A 177 21.23 -5.04 -39.92
CA ILE A 177 20.49 -4.55 -41.10
C ILE A 177 21.38 -3.69 -41.98
N GLN A 178 22.22 -2.84 -41.39
CA GLN A 178 23.15 -2.02 -42.15
C GLN A 178 24.22 -2.87 -42.88
N GLU A 179 24.69 -3.92 -42.24
CA GLU A 179 25.62 -4.86 -42.85
C GLU A 179 24.99 -5.66 -44.00
N GLU A 180 23.76 -6.15 -43.82
CA GLU A 180 23.00 -6.82 -44.89
C GLU A 180 22.75 -5.89 -46.07
N ARG A 181 22.40 -4.62 -45.83
CA ARG A 181 22.24 -3.60 -46.91
C ARG A 181 23.55 -3.34 -47.67
N LYS A 182 24.67 -3.25 -46.94
CA LYS A 182 25.99 -3.10 -47.60
C LYS A 182 26.31 -4.33 -48.44
N ALA A 183 26.14 -5.53 -47.89
CA ALA A 183 26.40 -6.78 -48.62
C ALA A 183 25.52 -6.90 -49.86
N PHE A 184 24.22 -6.59 -49.76
CA PHE A 184 23.31 -6.57 -50.92
C PHE A 184 23.76 -5.57 -51.98
N TRP A 185 24.17 -4.37 -51.59
CA TRP A 185 24.68 -3.35 -52.50
C TRP A 185 25.95 -3.84 -53.23
N HIS A 186 26.91 -4.43 -52.51
CA HIS A 186 28.13 -4.98 -53.09
C HIS A 186 27.84 -6.11 -54.06
N ALA A 187 26.93 -7.02 -53.75
CA ALA A 187 26.64 -8.15 -54.60
C ALA A 187 25.88 -7.78 -55.89
N ASN A 188 24.88 -6.85 -55.79
CA ASN A 188 23.92 -6.64 -56.86
C ASN A 188 24.12 -5.33 -57.65
N VAL A 189 24.72 -4.30 -57.05
CA VAL A 189 24.80 -2.96 -57.64
C VAL A 189 26.22 -2.68 -58.19
N ARG A 190 27.29 -3.01 -57.43
CA ARG A 190 28.65 -2.77 -57.83
C ARG A 190 29.05 -3.55 -59.07
N GLY A 191 28.53 -4.78 -59.22
CA GLY A 191 28.81 -5.63 -60.39
C GLY A 191 28.17 -5.13 -61.68
N ARG A 192 27.20 -4.18 -61.63
CA ARG A 192 26.51 -3.60 -62.80
C ARG A 192 26.98 -2.21 -63.17
N GLY A 193 28.08 -1.69 -62.57
CA GLY A 193 28.63 -0.36 -62.88
C GLY A 193 27.73 0.83 -62.43
N ILE A 194 26.69 0.57 -61.63
CA ILE A 194 25.79 1.61 -61.16
C ILE A 194 26.40 2.32 -59.96
N THR A 195 26.58 3.65 -60.06
CA THR A 195 27.11 4.47 -58.98
C THR A 195 26.05 4.72 -57.90
N ARG A 196 26.47 4.91 -56.65
CA ARG A 196 25.64 5.04 -55.45
C ARG A 196 24.56 6.14 -55.53
N GLY A 197 24.76 7.13 -56.45
CA GLY A 197 23.82 8.25 -56.62
C GLY A 197 22.62 7.96 -57.53
N GLN A 198 22.59 6.78 -58.18
CA GLN A 198 21.51 6.43 -59.13
C GLN A 198 20.42 5.51 -58.52
N PHE A 199 20.62 5.10 -57.26
CA PHE A 199 19.65 4.23 -56.57
C PHE A 199 18.86 5.05 -55.56
N ILE A 200 17.65 5.51 -55.97
CA ILE A 200 16.64 6.08 -55.06
C ILE A 200 15.64 4.95 -54.80
N PRO A 201 15.59 4.34 -53.62
CA PRO A 201 14.51 3.40 -53.28
C PRO A 201 13.21 4.18 -53.18
N THR A 202 12.22 3.80 -53.97
CA THR A 202 10.82 4.19 -53.83
C THR A 202 10.17 3.55 -52.59
#